data_6e1c9c22cc49f0f873730a00ae1461cd
#
_entry.id   6e1c9c22cc49f0f873730a00ae1461cd
#
_cell.length_a   1.000
_cell.length_b   1.000
_cell.length_c   1.000
_cell.angle_alpha   90.00
_cell.angle_beta   90.00
_cell.angle_gamma   90.00
#
_symmetry.space_group_name_H-M   'P 1'
#
loop_
_entity.id
_entity.type
_entity.pdbx_description
1 polymer ?
#
loop_
_entity_poly.entity_id
_entity_poly.type
_entity_poly.pdbx_seq_one_letter_code
_entity_poly.pdbx_strand_id
1 'polypeptide(L)'
;MLQKSLPNLAAQIAEENKAPQDQASLYRAMSNEQWWQKNVHPSYALSKADTKDLAGISKDLDAASTTILNLTLTAAGSSKAQSIENVRFASKFLRSGSAYLQLRSLLNGYESQTISTVADIQQKITGTQIEMGYQQERVKSLEELHKRFPGGANVSGQVVDPKDSGAKYLPLATQIIAVNNDINQSKENLARLNKRLAQIALVKTFLDQANPLLDQTFDGLALDDQLLAIEVNLRAKLVSGDSNGQEFLDQLHAQLLTIQVRFTKGLEANTAPTSSGKKGMIKSTAGGLAAAFFLMLLALLGQRVWTNIKNGSAK
;
A
#
# COMPACT_ATOMS: atom_id res chain seq x y z
N MET A 1 -10.10 0.34 -2.56
CA MET A 1 -8.76 0.82 -2.94
C MET A 1 -8.35 0.33 -4.34
N LEU A 2 -8.31 -0.96 -4.61
CA LEU A 2 -7.90 -1.53 -5.93
C LEU A 2 -8.70 -1.01 -7.13
N GLN A 3 -10.02 -0.80 -7.01
CA GLN A 3 -10.88 -0.33 -8.11
C GLN A 3 -10.51 1.06 -8.66
N LYS A 4 -9.88 1.92 -7.83
CA LYS A 4 -9.40 3.25 -8.28
C LYS A 4 -7.94 3.24 -8.69
N SER A 5 -7.12 2.40 -8.08
CA SER A 5 -5.66 2.39 -8.29
C SER A 5 -5.25 1.58 -9.53
N LEU A 6 -5.95 0.47 -9.82
CA LEU A 6 -5.65 -0.35 -11.01
C LEU A 6 -5.93 0.37 -12.34
N PRO A 7 -7.02 1.15 -12.50
CA PRO A 7 -7.20 1.98 -13.69
C PRO A 7 -6.04 2.96 -13.92
N ASN A 8 -5.58 3.63 -12.86
CA ASN A 8 -4.47 4.57 -12.95
C ASN A 8 -3.16 3.86 -13.35
N LEU A 9 -2.90 2.68 -12.77
CA LEU A 9 -1.75 1.87 -13.15
C LEU A 9 -1.83 1.44 -14.63
N ALA A 10 -3.00 1.02 -15.11
CA ALA A 10 -3.20 0.65 -16.50
C ALA A 10 -3.00 1.86 -17.45
N ALA A 11 -3.44 3.05 -17.03
CA ALA A 11 -3.21 4.29 -17.77
C ALA A 11 -1.71 4.61 -17.85
N GLN A 12 -1.00 4.55 -16.72
CA GLN A 12 0.44 4.79 -16.67
C GLN A 12 1.21 3.84 -17.60
N ILE A 13 0.91 2.54 -17.57
CA ILE A 13 1.56 1.54 -18.44
C ILE A 13 1.29 1.84 -19.93
N ALA A 14 0.08 2.28 -20.24
CA ALA A 14 -0.29 2.64 -21.62
C ALA A 14 0.42 3.92 -22.10
N GLU A 15 0.51 4.94 -21.27
CA GLU A 15 1.19 6.23 -21.55
C GLU A 15 2.70 6.06 -21.70
N GLU A 16 3.34 5.24 -20.87
CA GLU A 16 4.77 4.93 -20.94
C GLU A 16 5.12 3.97 -22.08
N ASN A 17 4.16 3.54 -22.90
CA ASN A 17 4.34 2.55 -23.98
C ASN A 17 4.96 1.21 -23.50
N LYS A 18 4.77 0.88 -22.24
CA LYS A 18 5.22 -0.40 -21.65
C LYS A 18 4.21 -1.54 -21.82
N ALA A 19 3.05 -1.24 -22.40
CA ALA A 19 2.03 -2.24 -22.74
C ALA A 19 2.49 -3.08 -23.96
N PRO A 20 2.34 -4.42 -23.92
CA PRO A 20 2.53 -5.25 -25.12
C PRO A 20 1.61 -4.77 -26.27
N GLN A 21 2.14 -4.74 -27.49
CA GLN A 21 1.40 -4.18 -28.65
C GLN A 21 0.05 -4.86 -28.90
N ASP A 22 0.00 -6.17 -28.74
CA ASP A 22 -1.21 -7.00 -28.87
C ASP A 22 -2.26 -6.73 -27.78
N GLN A 23 -1.84 -6.17 -26.62
CA GLN A 23 -2.69 -5.88 -25.46
C GLN A 23 -2.95 -4.38 -25.24
N ALA A 24 -2.41 -3.49 -26.08
CA ALA A 24 -2.53 -2.04 -25.91
C ALA A 24 -4.00 -1.55 -25.85
N SER A 25 -4.89 -2.16 -26.64
CA SER A 25 -6.32 -1.85 -26.61
C SER A 25 -6.99 -2.25 -25.28
N LEU A 26 -6.57 -3.35 -24.68
CA LEU A 26 -7.07 -3.82 -23.39
C LEU A 26 -6.56 -2.93 -22.26
N TYR A 27 -5.30 -2.50 -22.28
CA TYR A 27 -4.79 -1.53 -21.31
C TYR A 27 -5.55 -0.21 -21.34
N ARG A 28 -5.84 0.32 -22.55
CA ARG A 28 -6.69 1.51 -22.70
C ARG A 28 -8.12 1.28 -22.18
N ALA A 29 -8.68 0.10 -22.34
CA ALA A 29 -9.97 -0.22 -21.76
C ALA A 29 -9.89 -0.31 -20.21
N MET A 30 -8.86 -0.96 -19.67
CA MET A 30 -8.63 -1.10 -18.23
C MET A 30 -8.23 0.20 -17.55
N SER A 31 -7.77 1.23 -18.25
CA SER A 31 -7.54 2.57 -17.69
C SER A 31 -8.84 3.30 -17.33
N ASN A 32 -9.99 2.80 -17.75
CA ASN A 32 -11.30 3.34 -17.38
C ASN A 32 -11.87 2.60 -16.16
N GLU A 33 -12.22 3.35 -15.11
CA GLU A 33 -12.83 2.79 -13.90
C GLU A 33 -14.13 2.02 -14.18
N GLN A 34 -14.94 2.49 -15.13
CA GLN A 34 -16.18 1.82 -15.55
C GLN A 34 -15.94 0.42 -16.12
N TRP A 35 -14.77 0.20 -16.76
CA TRP A 35 -14.42 -1.12 -17.24
C TRP A 35 -14.31 -2.12 -16.07
N TRP A 36 -13.66 -1.73 -14.96
CA TRP A 36 -13.52 -2.56 -13.77
C TRP A 36 -14.86 -2.84 -13.11
N GLN A 37 -15.69 -1.82 -12.95
CA GLN A 37 -17.03 -1.96 -12.37
C GLN A 37 -17.91 -2.92 -13.17
N LYS A 38 -17.77 -2.92 -14.50
CA LYS A 38 -18.56 -3.74 -15.41
C LYS A 38 -18.03 -5.16 -15.58
N ASN A 39 -16.73 -5.37 -15.40
CA ASN A 39 -16.08 -6.62 -15.78
C ASN A 39 -15.52 -7.41 -14.59
N VAL A 40 -15.47 -6.82 -13.39
CA VAL A 40 -14.97 -7.47 -12.16
C VAL A 40 -16.08 -7.47 -11.11
N HIS A 41 -16.61 -8.63 -10.82
CA HIS A 41 -17.70 -8.80 -9.87
C HIS A 41 -17.25 -9.69 -8.69
N PRO A 42 -17.17 -9.14 -7.46
CA PRO A 42 -16.90 -9.94 -6.28
C PRO A 42 -18.14 -10.74 -5.88
N SER A 43 -17.93 -11.98 -5.48
CA SER A 43 -18.93 -12.78 -4.78
C SER A 43 -18.54 -12.87 -3.30
N TYR A 44 -19.46 -12.54 -2.42
CA TYR A 44 -19.24 -12.52 -0.98
C TYR A 44 -19.74 -13.80 -0.33
N ALA A 45 -19.20 -14.15 0.84
CA ALA A 45 -19.59 -15.31 1.63
C ALA A 45 -21.07 -15.29 2.02
N LEU A 46 -21.61 -14.09 2.28
CA LEU A 46 -23.04 -13.87 2.55
C LEU A 46 -23.57 -12.83 1.56
N SER A 47 -24.75 -13.09 0.99
CA SER A 47 -25.44 -12.11 0.16
C SER A 47 -26.08 -11.01 1.04
N LYS A 48 -26.34 -9.83 0.45
CA LYS A 48 -27.08 -8.78 1.17
C LYS A 48 -28.51 -9.21 1.58
N ALA A 49 -29.07 -10.22 0.93
CA ALA A 49 -30.36 -10.80 1.32
C ALA A 49 -30.21 -11.66 2.58
N ASP A 50 -29.18 -12.51 2.63
CA ASP A 50 -28.90 -13.36 3.79
C ASP A 50 -28.58 -12.55 5.05
N THR A 51 -27.90 -11.40 4.90
CA THR A 51 -27.62 -10.50 6.05
C THR A 51 -28.88 -9.82 6.61
N LYS A 52 -29.94 -9.61 5.81
CA LYS A 52 -31.20 -9.08 6.29
C LYS A 52 -31.98 -10.09 7.16
N ASP A 53 -31.97 -11.35 6.76
CA ASP A 53 -32.66 -12.43 7.49
C ASP A 53 -31.89 -12.85 8.75
N LEU A 54 -30.59 -12.59 8.79
CA LEU A 54 -29.69 -12.91 9.91
C LEU A 54 -29.41 -11.71 10.84
N ALA A 55 -29.99 -10.53 10.58
CA ALA A 55 -29.74 -9.30 11.34
C ALA A 55 -30.08 -9.38 12.85
N GLY A 56 -30.66 -10.50 13.31
CA GLY A 56 -30.89 -10.80 14.73
C GLY A 56 -29.78 -11.60 15.43
N ILE A 57 -28.75 -12.04 14.69
CA ILE A 57 -27.74 -12.98 15.19
C ILE A 57 -26.33 -12.41 15.10
N SER A 58 -26.00 -11.46 15.94
CA SER A 58 -24.63 -11.00 16.31
C SER A 58 -23.80 -10.14 15.35
N LYS A 59 -23.03 -9.23 15.98
CA LYS A 59 -22.02 -8.34 15.36
C LYS A 59 -20.88 -9.04 14.62
N ASP A 60 -20.69 -10.36 14.83
CA ASP A 60 -19.65 -11.16 14.19
C ASP A 60 -19.96 -11.49 12.71
N LEU A 61 -21.22 -11.34 12.29
CA LEU A 61 -21.66 -11.54 10.91
C LEU A 61 -21.21 -10.43 9.96
N ASP A 62 -20.94 -9.22 10.45
CA ASP A 62 -20.49 -8.09 9.62
C ASP A 62 -19.10 -8.34 9.01
N ALA A 63 -18.19 -8.98 9.75
CA ALA A 63 -16.87 -9.33 9.25
C ALA A 63 -16.93 -10.47 8.20
N ALA A 64 -17.81 -11.46 8.39
CA ALA A 64 -18.01 -12.57 7.46
C ALA A 64 -18.72 -12.12 6.16
N SER A 65 -19.64 -11.15 6.24
CA SER A 65 -20.38 -10.62 5.08
C SER A 65 -19.48 -9.86 4.10
N THR A 66 -18.34 -9.34 4.54
CA THR A 66 -17.38 -8.62 3.72
C THR A 66 -16.30 -9.51 3.10
N THR A 67 -16.25 -10.81 3.47
CA THR A 67 -15.26 -11.74 2.94
C THR A 67 -15.59 -12.08 1.48
N ILE A 68 -14.69 -11.71 0.57
CA ILE A 68 -14.80 -12.04 -0.85
C ILE A 68 -14.40 -13.51 -1.02
N LEU A 69 -15.33 -14.34 -1.50
CA LEU A 69 -15.07 -15.75 -1.81
C LEU A 69 -14.40 -15.93 -3.16
N ASN A 70 -14.88 -15.22 -4.17
CA ASN A 70 -14.31 -15.25 -5.51
C ASN A 70 -14.51 -13.92 -6.25
N LEU A 71 -13.77 -13.77 -7.34
CA LEU A 71 -13.89 -12.66 -8.28
C LEU A 71 -14.23 -13.23 -9.66
N THR A 72 -15.36 -12.83 -10.21
CA THR A 72 -15.71 -13.13 -11.60
C THR A 72 -15.16 -12.03 -12.50
N LEU A 73 -14.30 -12.41 -13.44
CA LEU A 73 -13.69 -11.50 -14.41
C LEU A 73 -14.23 -11.80 -15.81
N THR A 74 -14.66 -10.77 -16.53
CA THR A 74 -15.11 -10.85 -17.92
C THR A 74 -14.30 -9.90 -18.79
N ALA A 75 -14.08 -10.26 -20.06
CA ALA A 75 -13.51 -9.36 -21.06
C ALA A 75 -14.09 -9.65 -22.44
N ALA A 76 -14.23 -8.59 -23.24
CA ALA A 76 -14.69 -8.70 -24.62
C ALA A 76 -13.51 -8.87 -25.58
N GLY A 77 -13.74 -9.53 -26.72
CA GLY A 77 -12.79 -9.65 -27.82
C GLY A 77 -13.54 -9.77 -29.14
N SER A 78 -12.86 -9.57 -30.27
CA SER A 78 -13.45 -9.70 -31.63
C SER A 78 -13.75 -11.17 -31.98
N SER A 79 -13.07 -12.11 -31.33
CA SER A 79 -13.28 -13.55 -31.49
C SER A 79 -13.34 -14.23 -30.12
N LYS A 80 -13.80 -15.50 -30.09
CA LYS A 80 -13.79 -16.32 -28.87
C LYS A 80 -12.36 -16.48 -28.31
N ALA A 81 -11.38 -16.74 -29.19
CA ALA A 81 -9.98 -16.90 -28.80
C ALA A 81 -9.45 -15.61 -28.15
N GLN A 82 -9.67 -14.46 -28.77
CA GLN A 82 -9.23 -13.18 -28.24
C GLN A 82 -9.94 -12.82 -26.92
N SER A 83 -11.22 -13.13 -26.76
CA SER A 83 -11.93 -12.92 -25.49
C SER A 83 -11.33 -13.75 -24.37
N ILE A 84 -10.96 -15.01 -24.62
CA ILE A 84 -10.29 -15.89 -23.66
C ILE A 84 -8.93 -15.31 -23.27
N GLU A 85 -8.16 -14.87 -24.26
CA GLU A 85 -6.83 -14.28 -24.03
C GLU A 85 -6.92 -12.97 -23.25
N ASN A 86 -7.87 -12.09 -23.58
CA ASN A 86 -8.12 -10.86 -22.83
C ASN A 86 -8.51 -11.13 -21.37
N VAL A 87 -9.31 -12.16 -21.07
CA VAL A 87 -9.64 -12.55 -19.70
C VAL A 87 -8.40 -13.05 -18.95
N ARG A 88 -7.59 -13.90 -19.58
CA ARG A 88 -6.34 -14.40 -18.99
C ARG A 88 -5.39 -13.26 -18.68
N PHE A 89 -5.23 -12.34 -19.62
CA PHE A 89 -4.37 -11.18 -19.46
C PHE A 89 -4.89 -10.24 -18.37
N ALA A 90 -6.18 -9.90 -18.39
CA ALA A 90 -6.78 -9.05 -17.34
C ALA A 90 -6.69 -9.69 -15.95
N SER A 91 -6.82 -11.02 -15.85
CA SER A 91 -6.61 -11.77 -14.61
C SER A 91 -5.14 -11.69 -14.14
N LYS A 92 -4.18 -11.87 -15.07
CA LYS A 92 -2.76 -11.70 -14.77
C LYS A 92 -2.48 -10.27 -14.30
N PHE A 93 -2.99 -9.26 -15.02
CA PHE A 93 -2.82 -7.87 -14.64
C PHE A 93 -3.47 -7.53 -13.29
N LEU A 94 -4.66 -8.06 -12.99
CA LEU A 94 -5.30 -7.88 -11.70
C LEU A 94 -4.39 -8.37 -10.56
N ARG A 95 -3.78 -9.55 -10.68
CA ARG A 95 -2.88 -10.11 -9.67
C ARG A 95 -1.58 -9.33 -9.57
N SER A 96 -0.89 -9.21 -10.69
CA SER A 96 0.43 -8.60 -10.78
C SER A 96 0.39 -7.09 -10.49
N GLY A 97 -0.58 -6.36 -11.06
CA GLY A 97 -0.77 -4.94 -10.78
C GLY A 97 -1.19 -4.66 -9.34
N SER A 98 -2.01 -5.53 -8.74
CA SER A 98 -2.36 -5.40 -7.32
C SER A 98 -1.17 -5.65 -6.41
N ALA A 99 -0.33 -6.64 -6.72
CA ALA A 99 0.93 -6.89 -6.03
C ALA A 99 1.86 -5.67 -6.13
N TYR A 100 2.04 -5.12 -7.34
CA TYR A 100 2.84 -3.91 -7.57
C TYR A 100 2.37 -2.72 -6.73
N LEU A 101 1.07 -2.44 -6.72
CA LEU A 101 0.51 -1.34 -5.92
C LEU A 101 0.72 -1.55 -4.42
N GLN A 102 0.63 -2.79 -3.94
CA GLN A 102 0.85 -3.11 -2.53
C GLN A 102 2.34 -2.99 -2.16
N LEU A 103 3.25 -3.47 -3.01
CA LEU A 103 4.70 -3.33 -2.82
C LEU A 103 5.12 -1.86 -2.86
N ARG A 104 4.62 -1.09 -3.82
CA ARG A 104 4.86 0.36 -3.89
C ARG A 104 4.38 1.06 -2.61
N SER A 105 3.21 0.71 -2.10
CA SER A 105 2.69 1.26 -0.84
C SER A 105 3.57 0.87 0.35
N LEU A 106 4.08 -0.36 0.38
CA LEU A 106 5.00 -0.85 1.41
C LEU A 106 6.31 -0.06 1.40
N LEU A 107 6.95 0.10 0.23
CA LEU A 107 8.20 0.84 0.08
C LEU A 107 8.03 2.32 0.46
N ASN A 108 6.98 2.98 -0.03
CA ASN A 108 6.64 4.37 0.35
C ASN A 108 6.40 4.50 1.86
N GLY A 109 5.80 3.50 2.49
CA GLY A 109 5.61 3.44 3.94
C GLY A 109 6.94 3.42 4.69
N TYR A 110 7.85 2.54 4.30
CA TYR A 110 9.20 2.46 4.86
C TYR A 110 10.00 3.75 4.63
N GLU A 111 9.92 4.34 3.44
CA GLU A 111 10.61 5.58 3.11
C GLU A 111 10.12 6.75 3.99
N SER A 112 8.81 6.95 4.06
CA SER A 112 8.19 8.00 4.89
C SER A 112 8.53 7.82 6.37
N GLN A 113 8.46 6.58 6.88
CA GLN A 113 8.82 6.28 8.26
C GLN A 113 10.31 6.52 8.52
N THR A 114 11.18 6.15 7.59
CA THR A 114 12.63 6.36 7.68
C THR A 114 12.96 7.85 7.76
N ILE A 115 12.41 8.67 6.85
CA ILE A 115 12.62 10.12 6.84
C ILE A 115 12.16 10.75 8.16
N SER A 116 10.94 10.43 8.60
CA SER A 116 10.38 10.96 9.84
C SER A 116 11.21 10.56 11.07
N THR A 117 11.61 9.28 11.14
CA THR A 117 12.37 8.77 12.29
C THR A 117 13.78 9.34 12.33
N VAL A 118 14.46 9.48 11.19
CA VAL A 118 15.79 10.12 11.11
C VAL A 118 15.71 11.56 11.58
N ALA A 119 14.71 12.33 11.12
CA ALA A 119 14.54 13.73 11.52
C ALA A 119 14.30 13.85 13.06
N ASP A 120 13.43 13.01 13.63
CA ASP A 120 13.16 12.98 15.07
C ASP A 120 14.43 12.64 15.90
N ILE A 121 15.20 11.64 15.46
CA ILE A 121 16.43 11.25 16.14
C ILE A 121 17.48 12.37 16.05
N GLN A 122 17.66 12.99 14.89
CA GLN A 122 18.61 14.08 14.73
C GLN A 122 18.24 15.28 15.60
N GLN A 123 16.95 15.63 15.67
CA GLN A 123 16.47 16.68 16.58
C GLN A 123 16.79 16.36 18.05
N LYS A 124 16.57 15.09 18.48
CA LYS A 124 16.90 14.65 19.83
C LYS A 124 18.40 14.66 20.10
N ILE A 125 19.21 14.25 19.13
CA ILE A 125 20.69 14.32 19.25
C ILE A 125 21.12 15.76 19.44
N THR A 126 20.66 16.69 18.60
CA THR A 126 21.02 18.11 18.69
C THR A 126 20.58 18.71 20.02
N GLY A 127 19.34 18.45 20.45
CA GLY A 127 18.83 18.90 21.75
C GLY A 127 19.67 18.37 22.93
N THR A 128 19.99 17.07 22.93
CA THR A 128 20.80 16.44 23.97
C THR A 128 22.24 17.00 23.98
N GLN A 129 22.84 17.29 22.82
CA GLN A 129 24.16 17.89 22.71
C GLN A 129 24.20 19.32 23.28
N ILE A 130 23.17 20.13 22.97
CA ILE A 130 23.03 21.50 23.51
C ILE A 130 22.91 21.45 25.04
N GLU A 131 22.03 20.61 25.58
CA GLU A 131 21.83 20.45 27.01
C GLU A 131 23.12 19.98 27.71
N MET A 132 23.79 18.99 27.12
CA MET A 132 25.10 18.53 27.66
C MET A 132 26.13 19.65 27.65
N GLY A 133 26.14 20.55 26.66
CA GLY A 133 26.99 21.73 26.63
C GLY A 133 26.72 22.66 27.82
N TYR A 134 25.46 22.98 28.09
CA TYR A 134 25.08 23.80 29.26
C TYR A 134 25.46 23.13 30.60
N GLN A 135 25.29 21.82 30.72
CA GLN A 135 25.66 21.07 31.91
C GLN A 135 27.20 21.09 32.12
N GLN A 136 27.98 20.96 31.05
CA GLN A 136 29.45 21.05 31.14
C GLN A 136 29.93 22.44 31.57
N GLU A 137 29.34 23.51 31.07
CA GLU A 137 29.65 24.87 31.52
C GLU A 137 29.25 25.10 32.98
N ARG A 138 28.11 24.53 33.39
CA ARG A 138 27.65 24.56 34.77
C ARG A 138 28.63 23.86 35.72
N VAL A 139 29.16 22.66 35.34
CA VAL A 139 30.17 21.96 36.12
C VAL A 139 31.41 22.82 36.28
N LYS A 140 31.93 23.42 35.20
CA LYS A 140 33.09 24.33 35.27
C LYS A 140 32.88 25.49 36.25
N SER A 141 31.71 26.12 36.18
CA SER A 141 31.36 27.23 37.07
C SER A 141 31.25 26.79 38.53
N LEU A 142 30.71 25.60 38.81
CA LEU A 142 30.61 25.04 40.14
C LEU A 142 32.00 24.63 40.69
N GLU A 143 32.89 24.09 39.87
CA GLU A 143 34.26 23.77 40.21
C GLU A 143 35.09 25.03 40.55
N GLU A 144 34.92 26.13 39.80
CA GLU A 144 35.54 27.40 40.09
C GLU A 144 35.03 27.99 41.42
N LEU A 145 33.72 27.93 41.67
CA LEU A 145 33.14 28.32 42.96
C LEU A 145 33.69 27.47 44.11
N HIS A 146 33.78 26.17 43.90
CA HIS A 146 34.34 25.25 44.93
C HIS A 146 35.82 25.53 45.23
N LYS A 147 36.63 25.89 44.22
CA LYS A 147 38.01 26.33 44.40
C LYS A 147 38.12 27.64 45.15
N ARG A 148 37.22 28.59 44.95
CA ARG A 148 37.22 29.91 45.66
C ARG A 148 36.70 29.79 47.09
N PHE A 149 35.79 28.86 47.36
CA PHE A 149 35.13 28.69 48.66
C PHE A 149 35.23 27.24 49.18
N PRO A 150 36.40 26.72 49.46
CA PRO A 150 36.59 25.32 49.87
C PRO A 150 35.95 24.93 51.21
N GLY A 151 35.55 25.92 52.03
CA GLY A 151 34.96 25.71 53.37
C GLY A 151 33.41 25.60 53.38
N GLY A 152 32.70 25.71 52.22
CA GLY A 152 31.23 25.64 52.17
C GLY A 152 30.64 24.21 52.30
N ALA A 153 31.45 23.22 52.67
CA ALA A 153 31.05 21.81 52.61
C ALA A 153 30.43 21.25 53.93
N ASN A 154 30.31 22.04 54.98
CA ASN A 154 29.84 21.56 56.29
C ASN A 154 28.43 22.06 56.62
N VAL A 155 27.44 21.65 55.87
CA VAL A 155 26.04 21.65 56.35
C VAL A 155 25.64 20.20 56.57
N SER A 156 26.00 19.71 57.76
CA SER A 156 25.58 18.40 58.23
C SER A 156 24.07 18.41 58.51
N GLY A 157 23.35 17.50 57.87
CA GLY A 157 22.11 16.99 58.44
C GLY A 157 20.79 17.39 57.84
N GLN A 158 20.70 18.06 56.70
CA GLN A 158 19.42 18.32 56.08
C GLN A 158 19.24 17.42 54.83
N VAL A 159 18.37 16.42 54.94
CA VAL A 159 17.89 15.62 53.80
C VAL A 159 16.97 16.53 52.98
N VAL A 160 17.47 17.05 51.88
CA VAL A 160 16.70 17.86 50.95
C VAL A 160 16.29 16.96 49.80
N ASP A 161 14.97 16.87 49.55
CA ASP A 161 14.43 16.12 48.41
C ASP A 161 14.95 16.74 47.09
N PRO A 162 15.63 15.99 46.23
CA PRO A 162 16.22 16.52 45.00
C PRO A 162 15.17 16.99 43.98
N LYS A 163 13.88 16.63 44.13
CA LYS A 163 12.81 16.95 43.20
C LYS A 163 12.22 18.34 43.37
N ASP A 164 12.29 18.94 44.53
CA ASP A 164 11.84 20.31 44.76
C ASP A 164 13.04 21.25 44.88
N SER A 165 13.30 22.07 43.86
CA SER A 165 14.21 23.27 43.86
C SER A 165 15.35 23.33 44.87
N GLY A 166 15.54 22.29 45.69
CA GLY A 166 16.50 22.09 46.73
C GLY A 166 17.96 21.88 46.27
N ALA A 167 18.16 21.61 44.96
CA ALA A 167 19.52 21.42 44.40
C ALA A 167 20.44 22.64 44.62
N LYS A 168 19.87 23.86 44.77
CA LYS A 168 20.61 25.09 45.05
C LYS A 168 21.22 25.15 46.47
N TYR A 169 20.71 24.36 47.39
CA TYR A 169 21.16 24.34 48.79
C TYR A 169 22.03 23.15 49.11
N LEU A 170 22.29 22.27 48.16
CA LEU A 170 23.23 21.16 48.35
C LEU A 170 24.68 21.67 48.39
N PRO A 171 25.58 20.98 49.09
CA PRO A 171 27.02 21.26 49.04
C PRO A 171 27.52 21.28 47.59
N LEU A 172 28.44 22.18 47.25
CA LEU A 172 28.94 22.34 45.87
C LEU A 172 29.48 21.03 45.28
N ALA A 173 30.16 20.21 46.09
CA ALA A 173 30.65 18.90 45.66
C ALA A 173 29.49 17.96 45.24
N THR A 174 28.38 17.98 45.98
CA THR A 174 27.19 17.17 45.64
C THR A 174 26.50 17.67 44.36
N GLN A 175 26.44 18.99 44.14
CA GLN A 175 25.93 19.57 42.91
C GLN A 175 26.80 19.18 41.69
N ILE A 176 28.12 19.21 41.81
CA ILE A 176 29.06 18.78 40.77
C ILE A 176 28.84 17.30 40.43
N ILE A 177 28.69 16.43 41.45
CA ILE A 177 28.41 15.00 41.22
C ILE A 177 27.07 14.82 40.48
N ALA A 178 26.01 15.52 40.89
CA ALA A 178 24.71 15.43 40.27
C ALA A 178 24.76 15.83 38.78
N VAL A 179 25.36 16.99 38.46
CA VAL A 179 25.46 17.44 37.05
C VAL A 179 26.37 16.53 36.23
N ASN A 180 27.44 15.96 36.80
CA ASN A 180 28.26 14.96 36.09
C ASN A 180 27.47 13.67 35.82
N ASN A 181 26.57 13.24 36.70
CA ASN A 181 25.68 12.12 36.44
C ASN A 181 24.70 12.44 35.27
N ASP A 182 24.13 13.65 35.22
CA ASP A 182 23.28 14.09 34.14
C ASP A 182 24.04 14.11 32.80
N ILE A 183 25.30 14.56 32.79
CA ILE A 183 26.18 14.51 31.61
C ILE A 183 26.41 13.06 31.16
N ASN A 184 26.66 12.13 32.07
CA ASN A 184 26.86 10.72 31.74
C ASN A 184 25.57 10.09 31.17
N GLN A 185 24.41 10.40 31.76
CA GLN A 185 23.13 9.96 31.23
C GLN A 185 22.87 10.52 29.81
N SER A 186 23.22 11.79 29.55
CA SER A 186 23.12 12.41 28.24
C SER A 186 24.05 11.72 27.23
N LYS A 187 25.28 11.35 27.62
CA LYS A 187 26.19 10.57 26.74
C LYS A 187 25.65 9.20 26.41
N GLU A 188 25.08 8.49 27.37
CA GLU A 188 24.45 7.19 27.14
C GLU A 188 23.23 7.32 26.20
N ASN A 189 22.44 8.39 26.37
CA ASN A 189 21.32 8.68 25.51
C ASN A 189 21.78 8.96 24.07
N LEU A 190 22.82 9.77 23.87
CA LEU A 190 23.42 10.01 22.56
C LEU A 190 23.94 8.71 21.91
N ALA A 191 24.58 7.84 22.68
CA ALA A 191 25.05 6.54 22.18
C ALA A 191 23.89 5.68 21.70
N ARG A 192 22.76 5.64 22.44
CA ARG A 192 21.55 4.92 22.05
C ARG A 192 20.91 5.50 20.79
N LEU A 193 20.82 6.84 20.69
CA LEU A 193 20.27 7.52 19.50
C LEU A 193 21.13 7.26 18.25
N ASN A 194 22.46 7.33 18.38
CA ASN A 194 23.38 7.03 17.28
C ASN A 194 23.29 5.55 16.85
N LYS A 195 23.16 4.62 17.81
CA LYS A 195 22.92 3.20 17.49
C LYS A 195 21.62 3.02 16.70
N ARG A 196 20.55 3.74 17.06
CA ARG A 196 19.29 3.69 16.34
C ARG A 196 19.39 4.27 14.93
N LEU A 197 20.18 5.33 14.72
CA LEU A 197 20.48 5.84 13.36
C LEU A 197 21.21 4.79 12.51
N ALA A 198 22.18 4.08 13.08
CA ALA A 198 22.89 3.03 12.37
C ALA A 198 21.96 1.87 11.94
N GLN A 199 20.95 1.54 12.75
CA GLN A 199 19.93 0.53 12.41
C GLN A 199 19.05 0.98 11.24
N ILE A 200 18.66 2.27 11.21
CA ILE A 200 17.88 2.84 10.11
C ILE A 200 18.71 2.85 8.81
N ALA A 201 20.02 2.88 8.86
CA ALA A 201 20.88 2.82 7.68
C ALA A 201 20.67 1.51 6.90
N LEU A 202 20.32 0.39 7.54
CA LEU A 202 19.99 -0.87 6.87
C LEU A 202 18.69 -0.73 6.04
N VAL A 203 17.66 -0.11 6.65
CA VAL A 203 16.38 0.17 5.95
C VAL A 203 16.63 1.06 4.73
N LYS A 204 17.45 2.10 4.89
CA LYS A 204 17.83 2.98 3.78
C LYS A 204 18.56 2.22 2.69
N THR A 205 19.52 1.35 3.05
CA THR A 205 20.25 0.52 2.08
C THR A 205 19.31 -0.41 1.30
N PHE A 206 18.28 -0.94 1.95
CA PHE A 206 17.23 -1.70 1.26
C PHE A 206 16.44 -0.82 0.29
N LEU A 207 15.97 0.36 0.73
CA LEU A 207 15.19 1.29 -0.10
C LEU A 207 15.99 1.82 -1.31
N ASP A 208 17.27 2.12 -1.12
CA ASP A 208 18.16 2.58 -2.21
C ASP A 208 18.30 1.53 -3.33
N GLN A 209 18.19 0.24 -3.00
CA GLN A 209 18.20 -0.86 -3.97
C GLN A 209 16.80 -1.18 -4.51
N ALA A 210 15.75 -1.01 -3.70
CA ALA A 210 14.38 -1.38 -4.02
C ALA A 210 13.66 -0.33 -4.89
N ASN A 211 13.81 0.97 -4.58
CA ASN A 211 13.09 2.04 -5.28
C ASN A 211 13.35 2.08 -6.79
N PRO A 212 14.59 1.91 -7.30
CA PRO A 212 14.82 1.88 -8.75
C PRO A 212 14.09 0.74 -9.47
N LEU A 213 13.75 -0.36 -8.78
CA LEU A 213 13.03 -1.47 -9.38
C LEU A 213 11.57 -1.13 -9.67
N LEU A 214 10.96 -0.19 -8.90
CA LEU A 214 9.60 0.28 -9.15
C LEU A 214 9.45 0.94 -10.54
N ASP A 215 10.51 1.56 -11.05
CA ASP A 215 10.49 2.21 -12.35
C ASP A 215 10.79 1.24 -13.51
N GLN A 216 11.40 0.10 -13.19
CA GLN A 216 11.81 -0.89 -14.19
C GLN A 216 10.68 -1.83 -14.60
N THR A 217 9.77 -2.17 -13.68
CA THR A 217 8.71 -3.14 -13.95
C THR A 217 7.40 -2.75 -13.24
N PHE A 218 6.28 -3.03 -13.93
CA PHE A 218 4.94 -2.99 -13.35
C PHE A 218 4.41 -4.40 -13.02
N ASP A 219 5.24 -5.44 -13.21
CA ASP A 219 4.91 -6.79 -12.78
C ASP A 219 5.27 -6.96 -11.30
N GLY A 220 4.24 -6.82 -10.44
CA GLY A 220 4.40 -6.87 -9.00
C GLY A 220 4.89 -8.21 -8.47
N LEU A 221 4.62 -9.33 -9.16
CA LEU A 221 5.14 -10.64 -8.73
C LEU A 221 6.63 -10.75 -9.05
N ALA A 222 7.06 -10.30 -10.22
CA ALA A 222 8.49 -10.25 -10.56
C ALA A 222 9.26 -9.25 -9.67
N LEU A 223 8.62 -8.11 -9.32
CA LEU A 223 9.19 -7.15 -8.37
C LEU A 223 9.37 -7.76 -6.99
N ASP A 224 8.38 -8.51 -6.49
CA ASP A 224 8.44 -9.16 -5.18
C ASP A 224 9.60 -10.16 -5.08
N ASP A 225 9.80 -10.98 -6.13
CA ASP A 225 10.95 -11.89 -6.21
C ASP A 225 12.30 -11.15 -6.17
N GLN A 226 12.40 -9.98 -6.82
CA GLN A 226 13.60 -9.13 -6.77
C GLN A 226 13.81 -8.53 -5.38
N LEU A 227 12.75 -8.07 -4.71
CA LEU A 227 12.84 -7.54 -3.35
C LEU A 227 13.23 -8.60 -2.33
N LEU A 228 12.72 -9.82 -2.46
CA LEU A 228 13.16 -10.97 -1.66
C LEU A 228 14.65 -11.29 -1.89
N ALA A 229 15.14 -11.20 -3.13
CA ALA A 229 16.56 -11.39 -3.41
C ALA A 229 17.43 -10.29 -2.75
N ILE A 230 17.00 -9.03 -2.72
CA ILE A 230 17.68 -7.95 -2.01
C ILE A 230 17.71 -8.25 -0.50
N GLU A 231 16.57 -8.66 0.09
CA GLU A 231 16.46 -9.01 1.51
C GLU A 231 17.46 -10.11 1.87
N VAL A 232 17.52 -11.20 1.11
CA VAL A 232 18.45 -12.31 1.31
C VAL A 232 19.92 -11.84 1.23
N ASN A 233 20.24 -10.98 0.26
CA ASN A 233 21.58 -10.42 0.11
C ASN A 233 21.98 -9.52 1.30
N LEU A 234 21.06 -8.73 1.83
CA LEU A 234 21.30 -7.89 3.01
C LEU A 234 21.46 -8.75 4.26
N ARG A 235 20.65 -9.79 4.41
CA ARG A 235 20.76 -10.76 5.51
C ARG A 235 22.11 -11.45 5.54
N ALA A 236 22.64 -11.85 4.37
CA ALA A 236 23.97 -12.47 4.27
C ALA A 236 25.13 -11.52 4.67
N LYS A 237 24.90 -10.20 4.57
CA LYS A 237 25.90 -9.16 4.95
C LYS A 237 25.73 -8.64 6.37
N LEU A 238 24.69 -9.09 7.09
CA LEU A 238 24.41 -8.63 8.43
C LEU A 238 25.53 -9.08 9.39
N VAL A 239 25.98 -8.14 10.23
CA VAL A 239 27.00 -8.45 11.24
C VAL A 239 26.40 -9.36 12.32
N SER A 240 27.16 -10.39 12.71
CA SER A 240 26.74 -11.29 13.79
C SER A 240 26.45 -10.52 15.08
N GLY A 241 25.23 -10.71 15.63
CA GLY A 241 24.77 -10.02 16.83
C GLY A 241 23.99 -8.71 16.60
N ASP A 242 23.74 -8.31 15.35
CA ASP A 242 22.81 -7.21 15.04
C ASP A 242 21.35 -7.72 15.09
N SER A 243 20.82 -7.86 16.31
CA SER A 243 19.45 -8.32 16.55
C SER A 243 18.38 -7.42 15.92
N ASN A 244 18.62 -6.11 15.82
CA ASN A 244 17.62 -5.19 15.27
C ASN A 244 17.61 -5.21 13.74
N GLY A 245 18.78 -5.33 13.11
CA GLY A 245 18.86 -5.57 11.67
C GLY A 245 18.19 -6.89 11.29
N GLN A 246 18.35 -7.93 12.11
CA GLN A 246 17.67 -9.21 11.93
C GLN A 246 16.16 -9.08 12.08
N GLU A 247 15.67 -8.39 13.10
CA GLU A 247 14.23 -8.13 13.30
C GLU A 247 13.60 -7.38 12.10
N PHE A 248 14.27 -6.35 11.60
CA PHE A 248 13.80 -5.63 10.40
C PHE A 248 13.70 -6.56 9.19
N LEU A 249 14.74 -7.36 8.91
CA LEU A 249 14.74 -8.29 7.77
C LEU A 249 13.70 -9.40 7.94
N ASP A 250 13.45 -9.88 9.15
CA ASP A 250 12.40 -10.87 9.43
C ASP A 250 11.00 -10.30 9.17
N GLN A 251 10.74 -9.06 9.60
CA GLN A 251 9.47 -8.36 9.31
C GLN A 251 9.29 -8.11 7.82
N LEU A 252 10.33 -7.62 7.14
CA LEU A 252 10.31 -7.39 5.69
C LEU A 252 10.02 -8.69 4.93
N HIS A 253 10.76 -9.77 5.25
CA HIS A 253 10.58 -11.08 4.66
C HIS A 253 9.13 -11.59 4.81
N ALA A 254 8.58 -11.51 6.02
CA ALA A 254 7.20 -11.91 6.29
C ALA A 254 6.17 -11.08 5.48
N GLN A 255 6.41 -9.78 5.32
CA GLN A 255 5.53 -8.91 4.54
C GLN A 255 5.59 -9.23 3.04
N LEU A 256 6.78 -9.43 2.47
CA LEU A 256 6.98 -9.81 1.08
C LEU A 256 6.33 -11.17 0.80
N LEU A 257 6.61 -12.20 1.61
CA LEU A 257 5.96 -13.50 1.47
C LEU A 257 4.43 -13.44 1.59
N THR A 258 3.91 -12.57 2.47
CA THR A 258 2.46 -12.37 2.60
C THR A 258 1.86 -11.81 1.31
N ILE A 259 2.53 -10.84 0.68
CA ILE A 259 2.10 -10.27 -0.60
C ILE A 259 2.19 -11.35 -1.69
N GLN A 260 3.30 -12.06 -1.79
CA GLN A 260 3.50 -13.14 -2.75
C GLN A 260 2.39 -14.20 -2.66
N VAL A 261 2.15 -14.75 -1.47
CA VAL A 261 1.13 -15.77 -1.26
C VAL A 261 -0.28 -15.25 -1.59
N ARG A 262 -0.58 -14.01 -1.19
CA ARG A 262 -1.89 -13.40 -1.47
C ARG A 262 -2.20 -13.33 -2.96
N PHE A 263 -1.23 -12.93 -3.78
CA PHE A 263 -1.44 -12.71 -5.20
C PHE A 263 -1.07 -13.92 -6.09
N THR A 264 -0.38 -14.92 -5.57
CA THR A 264 -0.15 -16.19 -6.28
C THR A 264 -1.22 -17.22 -5.96
N LYS A 265 -1.48 -17.47 -4.68
CA LYS A 265 -2.42 -18.52 -4.21
C LYS A 265 -3.82 -17.97 -3.89
N GLY A 266 -3.91 -16.77 -3.33
CA GLY A 266 -5.19 -16.19 -2.91
C GLY A 266 -6.07 -15.70 -4.07
N LEU A 267 -5.49 -15.40 -5.23
CA LEU A 267 -6.18 -15.01 -6.47
C LEU A 267 -5.84 -15.99 -7.61
N GLU A 268 -5.85 -17.27 -7.33
CA GLU A 268 -5.53 -18.29 -8.33
C GLU A 268 -6.68 -18.42 -9.34
N ALA A 269 -6.36 -18.34 -10.64
CA ALA A 269 -7.30 -18.59 -11.70
C ALA A 269 -7.15 -20.06 -12.16
N ASN A 270 -7.77 -20.99 -11.44
CA ASN A 270 -7.63 -22.43 -11.68
C ASN A 270 -8.37 -22.93 -12.93
N THR A 271 -9.23 -22.12 -13.55
CA THR A 271 -10.04 -22.54 -14.66
C THR A 271 -9.85 -21.64 -15.89
N ALA A 272 -9.66 -22.28 -17.07
CA ALA A 272 -9.81 -21.58 -18.32
C ALA A 272 -11.25 -20.98 -18.41
N PRO A 273 -11.44 -19.82 -19.06
CA PRO A 273 -12.77 -19.24 -19.23
C PRO A 273 -13.71 -20.27 -19.82
N THR A 274 -14.75 -20.67 -19.06
CA THR A 274 -15.64 -21.77 -19.41
C THR A 274 -16.82 -21.35 -20.28
N SER A 275 -17.14 -20.05 -20.29
CA SER A 275 -18.27 -19.52 -21.05
C SER A 275 -17.87 -18.33 -21.93
N SER A 276 -18.28 -18.36 -23.19
CA SER A 276 -18.21 -17.21 -24.08
C SER A 276 -19.60 -16.98 -24.68
N GLY A 277 -20.17 -15.79 -24.49
CA GLY A 277 -21.44 -15.38 -25.09
C GLY A 277 -21.22 -14.33 -26.17
N LYS A 278 -21.98 -14.41 -27.28
CA LYS A 278 -22.03 -13.33 -28.27
C LYS A 278 -22.90 -12.20 -27.70
N LYS A 279 -22.28 -11.06 -27.35
CA LYS A 279 -22.99 -9.90 -26.86
C LYS A 279 -23.68 -9.17 -28.01
N GLY A 280 -24.99 -9.00 -27.93
CA GLY A 280 -25.74 -8.16 -28.89
C GLY A 280 -26.58 -8.87 -29.91
N MET A 281 -26.48 -10.19 -30.13
CA MET A 281 -27.29 -10.88 -31.14
C MET A 281 -28.82 -10.84 -30.85
N ILE A 282 -29.20 -10.91 -29.56
CA ILE A 282 -30.64 -10.90 -29.21
C ILE A 282 -31.26 -9.52 -29.44
N LYS A 283 -30.53 -8.42 -29.17
CA LYS A 283 -31.06 -7.07 -29.43
C LYS A 283 -31.08 -6.71 -30.91
N SER A 284 -30.12 -7.15 -31.72
CA SER A 284 -30.07 -6.91 -33.16
C SER A 284 -31.09 -7.76 -33.93
N THR A 285 -31.33 -9.02 -33.52
CA THR A 285 -32.37 -9.86 -34.13
C THR A 285 -33.76 -9.38 -33.77
N ALA A 286 -34.02 -8.96 -32.53
CA ALA A 286 -35.30 -8.37 -32.15
C ALA A 286 -35.59 -7.05 -32.91
N GLY A 287 -34.56 -6.18 -33.02
CA GLY A 287 -34.65 -4.93 -33.79
C GLY A 287 -34.84 -5.18 -35.29
N GLY A 288 -34.14 -6.15 -35.87
CA GLY A 288 -34.28 -6.54 -37.27
C GLY A 288 -35.65 -7.14 -37.58
N LEU A 289 -36.18 -7.99 -36.72
CA LEU A 289 -37.54 -8.55 -36.86
C LEU A 289 -38.63 -7.47 -36.74
N ALA A 290 -38.50 -6.54 -35.80
CA ALA A 290 -39.43 -5.42 -35.66
C ALA A 290 -39.41 -4.49 -36.89
N ALA A 291 -38.23 -4.18 -37.42
CA ALA A 291 -38.09 -3.36 -38.62
C ALA A 291 -38.67 -4.07 -39.86
N ALA A 292 -38.42 -5.39 -40.06
CA ALA A 292 -38.97 -6.18 -41.12
C ALA A 292 -40.50 -6.28 -41.03
N PHE A 293 -41.06 -6.46 -39.84
CA PHE A 293 -42.51 -6.46 -39.61
C PHE A 293 -43.15 -5.10 -39.93
N PHE A 294 -42.51 -4.00 -39.56
CA PHE A 294 -42.99 -2.64 -39.86
C PHE A 294 -42.95 -2.35 -41.36
N LEU A 295 -41.92 -2.78 -42.08
CA LEU A 295 -41.83 -2.65 -43.55
C LEU A 295 -42.89 -3.49 -44.25
N MET A 296 -43.17 -4.69 -43.77
CA MET A 296 -44.23 -5.56 -44.32
C MET A 296 -45.63 -4.94 -44.12
N LEU A 297 -45.89 -4.35 -42.94
CA LEU A 297 -47.13 -3.62 -42.65
C LEU A 297 -47.30 -2.41 -43.59
N LEU A 298 -46.26 -1.62 -43.82
CA LEU A 298 -46.28 -0.49 -44.74
C LEU A 298 -46.51 -0.93 -46.17
N ALA A 299 -45.92 -2.04 -46.61
CA ALA A 299 -46.13 -2.61 -47.91
C ALA A 299 -47.62 -3.07 -48.15
N LEU A 300 -48.18 -3.75 -47.11
CA LEU A 300 -49.61 -4.19 -47.18
C LEU A 300 -50.58 -3.00 -47.15
N LEU A 301 -50.30 -1.97 -46.34
CA LEU A 301 -51.09 -0.74 -46.32
C LEU A 301 -51.02 -0.01 -47.69
N GLY A 302 -49.81 0.11 -48.23
CA GLY A 302 -49.58 0.70 -49.56
C GLY A 302 -50.32 -0.06 -50.66
N GLN A 303 -50.30 -1.39 -50.65
CA GLN A 303 -51.02 -2.24 -51.60
C GLN A 303 -52.52 -2.07 -51.43
N ARG A 304 -53.05 -1.95 -50.24
CA ARG A 304 -54.47 -1.75 -49.96
C ARG A 304 -54.95 -0.37 -50.41
N VAL A 305 -54.15 0.67 -50.15
CA VAL A 305 -54.45 2.01 -50.67
C VAL A 305 -54.41 2.05 -52.20
N TRP A 306 -53.40 1.43 -52.84
CA TRP A 306 -53.28 1.34 -54.27
C TRP A 306 -54.43 0.60 -54.89
N THR A 307 -54.90 -0.54 -54.37
CA THR A 307 -56.05 -1.27 -54.85
C THR A 307 -57.36 -0.48 -54.70
N ASN A 308 -57.54 0.26 -53.60
CA ASN A 308 -58.71 1.11 -53.40
C ASN A 308 -58.74 2.31 -54.34
N ILE A 309 -57.59 2.92 -54.65
CA ILE A 309 -57.51 4.00 -55.66
C ILE A 309 -57.87 3.47 -57.07
N LYS A 310 -57.31 2.31 -57.41
CA LYS A 310 -57.54 1.70 -58.69
C LYS A 310 -59.00 1.27 -58.87
N ASN A 311 -59.66 0.79 -57.85
CA ASN A 311 -61.09 0.38 -57.91
C ASN A 311 -62.06 1.57 -57.74
N GLY A 312 -61.60 2.71 -57.15
CA GLY A 312 -62.40 3.95 -57.04
C GLY A 312 -62.39 4.82 -58.30
N SER A 313 -61.47 4.62 -59.22
CA SER A 313 -61.42 5.34 -60.50
C SER A 313 -62.24 4.66 -61.64
N ALA A 314 -62.98 3.60 -61.30
CA ALA A 314 -63.81 2.85 -62.26
C ALA A 314 -65.33 3.01 -62.05
N LYS A 315 -65.77 4.14 -61.49
CA LYS A 315 -67.19 4.55 -61.46
C LYS A 315 -67.32 5.89 -62.10
#